data_28d0a66d10c6ff8a6dbe1f43595205da
#
_entry.id   28d0a66d10c6ff8a6dbe1f43595205da
#
_cell.length_a   1.000
_cell.length_b   1.000
_cell.length_c   1.000
_cell.angle_alpha   90.00
_cell.angle_beta   90.00
_cell.angle_gamma   90.00
#
_symmetry.space_group_name_H-M   'P 1'
#
loop_
_entity.id
_entity.type
_entity.pdbx_description
1 polymer ?
#
loop_
_entity_poly.entity_id
_entity_poly.type
_entity_poly.pdbx_seq_one_letter_code
_entity_poly.pdbx_strand_id
1 'polypeptide(L)'
;MRIEKYTEVLNWYKNPLNRDYSKTLELDVAGVPHVFAWGGLHGAIPKYHGEGWFVNVDVASYYPSLMLVYKWLSRNVHDPSKYAEIYHTRLKLKAEKNPMQQPYKIVLNSTYGAMKDKHNAMYDPRQANNVCVGGQLLLLDLIERLEDHCEIIQSNTDGILVKLRRYEDFEMLDDLCWE
;
A
#
# COMPACT_ATOMS: atom_id res chain seq x y z
N MET A 1 2.01 -6.06 -12.35
CA MET A 1 1.02 -6.63 -11.42
C MET A 1 0.30 -7.77 -12.12
N ARG A 2 0.38 -8.97 -11.58
CA ARG A 2 -0.18 -10.19 -12.18
C ARG A 2 -0.70 -11.12 -11.08
N ILE A 3 -1.86 -10.77 -10.50
CA ILE A 3 -2.53 -11.58 -9.49
C ILE A 3 -3.11 -12.83 -10.15
N GLU A 4 -2.70 -14.02 -9.72
CA GLU A 4 -3.12 -15.30 -10.26
C GLU A 4 -3.93 -16.14 -9.26
N LYS A 5 -3.48 -16.22 -8.01
CA LYS A 5 -4.12 -17.03 -6.95
C LYS A 5 -5.36 -16.33 -6.38
N TYR A 6 -5.26 -15.04 -6.05
CA TYR A 6 -6.29 -14.29 -5.32
C TYR A 6 -7.15 -13.40 -6.24
N THR A 7 -7.53 -13.93 -7.41
CA THR A 7 -8.36 -13.22 -8.41
C THR A 7 -9.73 -12.80 -7.87
N GLU A 8 -10.20 -13.42 -6.78
CA GLU A 8 -11.43 -13.06 -6.09
C GLU A 8 -11.43 -11.59 -5.65
N VAL A 9 -10.29 -11.09 -5.16
CA VAL A 9 -10.13 -9.69 -4.76
C VAL A 9 -10.36 -8.74 -5.95
N LEU A 10 -9.78 -9.07 -7.11
CA LEU A 10 -10.00 -8.31 -8.35
C LEU A 10 -11.48 -8.28 -8.75
N ASN A 11 -12.14 -9.43 -8.69
CA ASN A 11 -13.54 -9.59 -9.05
C ASN A 11 -14.45 -8.83 -8.09
N TRP A 12 -14.10 -8.84 -6.79
CA TRP A 12 -14.84 -8.10 -5.78
C TRP A 12 -14.82 -6.58 -6.04
N TYR A 13 -13.64 -5.99 -6.33
CA TYR A 13 -13.52 -4.57 -6.64
C TYR A 13 -14.15 -4.19 -7.99
N LYS A 14 -14.18 -5.10 -8.97
CA LYS A 14 -14.85 -4.89 -10.26
C LYS A 14 -16.38 -4.90 -10.16
N ASN A 15 -16.94 -5.57 -9.16
CA ASN A 15 -18.38 -5.70 -9.00
C ASN A 15 -19.01 -4.36 -8.53
N PRO A 16 -19.93 -3.75 -9.34
CA PRO A 16 -20.56 -2.49 -8.98
C PRO A 16 -21.36 -2.53 -7.68
N LEU A 17 -21.86 -3.71 -7.28
CA LEU A 17 -22.60 -3.91 -6.05
C LEU A 17 -21.75 -3.75 -4.78
N ASN A 18 -20.44 -3.80 -4.90
CA ASN A 18 -19.48 -3.65 -3.80
C ASN A 18 -18.93 -2.22 -3.67
N ARG A 19 -19.46 -1.25 -4.43
CA ARG A 19 -18.99 0.15 -4.37
C ARG A 19 -19.46 0.94 -3.15
N ASP A 20 -20.19 0.29 -2.25
CA ASP A 20 -20.50 0.84 -0.93
C ASP A 20 -19.25 0.80 -0.05
N TYR A 21 -18.82 1.96 0.45
CA TYR A 21 -17.63 2.10 1.29
C TYR A 21 -17.73 1.40 2.65
N SER A 22 -18.90 0.96 3.07
CA SER A 22 -19.09 0.15 4.27
C SER A 22 -18.80 -1.34 4.05
N LYS A 23 -18.71 -1.78 2.78
CA LYS A 23 -18.49 -3.18 2.45
C LYS A 23 -17.01 -3.55 2.51
N THR A 24 -16.77 -4.77 2.97
CA THR A 24 -15.44 -5.39 3.05
C THR A 24 -15.47 -6.77 2.41
N LEU A 25 -14.32 -7.24 1.97
CA LEU A 25 -14.08 -8.63 1.60
C LEU A 25 -13.12 -9.24 2.63
N GLU A 26 -13.54 -10.31 3.27
CA GLU A 26 -12.67 -11.13 4.12
C GLU A 26 -12.20 -12.34 3.33
N LEU A 27 -10.89 -12.56 3.28
CA LEU A 27 -10.26 -13.62 2.53
C LEU A 27 -8.99 -14.09 3.25
N ASP A 28 -8.76 -15.40 3.30
CA ASP A 28 -7.46 -15.92 3.70
C ASP A 28 -6.47 -15.77 2.55
N VAL A 29 -5.35 -15.09 2.80
CA VAL A 29 -4.26 -14.87 1.85
C VAL A 29 -2.96 -15.32 2.48
N ALA A 30 -2.30 -16.31 1.90
CA ALA A 30 -1.07 -16.90 2.41
C ALA A 30 -1.18 -17.43 3.84
N GLY A 31 -2.34 -17.99 4.24
CA GLY A 31 -2.61 -18.48 5.58
C GLY A 31 -2.88 -17.38 6.62
N VAL A 32 -3.10 -16.16 6.19
CA VAL A 32 -3.37 -14.99 7.04
C VAL A 32 -4.76 -14.44 6.72
N PRO A 33 -5.66 -14.28 7.72
CA PRO A 33 -6.95 -13.66 7.51
C PRO A 33 -6.77 -12.18 7.16
N HIS A 34 -7.24 -11.80 5.98
CA HIS A 34 -7.16 -10.45 5.45
C HIS A 34 -8.53 -9.81 5.27
N VAL A 35 -8.59 -8.51 5.46
CA VAL A 35 -9.75 -7.67 5.16
C VAL A 35 -9.36 -6.65 4.09
N PHE A 36 -10.05 -6.70 2.96
CA PHE A 36 -9.95 -5.73 1.87
C PHE A 36 -11.11 -4.76 1.96
N ALA A 37 -10.79 -3.47 1.94
CA ALA A 37 -11.78 -2.42 2.10
C ALA A 37 -11.44 -1.20 1.23
N TRP A 38 -12.38 -0.26 1.11
CA TRP A 38 -12.18 1.01 0.40
C TRP A 38 -11.28 2.01 1.16
N GLY A 39 -10.66 1.58 2.25
CA GLY A 39 -9.69 2.36 3.04
C GLY A 39 -8.29 1.80 3.02
N GLY A 40 -8.14 0.49 2.82
CA GLY A 40 -6.86 -0.20 2.85
C GLY A 40 -7.01 -1.70 3.02
N LEU A 41 -5.88 -2.39 3.02
CA LEU A 41 -5.71 -3.81 3.27
C LEU A 41 -5.15 -4.00 4.67
N HIS A 42 -5.70 -4.94 5.41
CA HIS A 42 -5.20 -5.35 6.72
C HIS A 42 -5.32 -6.85 6.89
N GLY A 43 -4.27 -7.48 7.38
CA GLY A 43 -4.28 -8.89 7.73
C GLY A 43 -3.25 -9.18 8.81
N ALA A 44 -3.55 -10.11 9.71
CA ALA A 44 -2.59 -10.57 10.72
C ALA A 44 -2.97 -11.96 11.21
N ILE A 45 -1.95 -12.78 11.51
CA ILE A 45 -2.16 -14.03 12.24
C ILE A 45 -2.54 -13.66 13.70
N PRO A 46 -3.72 -14.07 14.18
CA PRO A 46 -4.15 -13.74 15.54
C PRO A 46 -3.21 -14.31 16.58
N LYS A 47 -2.78 -13.49 17.55
CA LYS A 47 -1.95 -13.92 18.69
C LYS A 47 -0.69 -14.69 18.25
N TYR A 48 -0.03 -14.20 17.17
CA TYR A 48 1.21 -14.83 16.70
C TYR A 48 2.30 -14.79 17.77
N HIS A 49 2.93 -15.93 17.99
CA HIS A 49 4.12 -16.06 18.80
C HIS A 49 5.14 -16.91 18.03
N GLY A 50 6.35 -16.42 17.89
CA GLY A 50 7.39 -17.14 17.17
C GLY A 50 8.76 -16.52 17.41
N GLU A 51 9.80 -17.31 17.21
CA GLU A 51 11.19 -16.90 17.23
C GLU A 51 11.76 -17.08 15.81
N GLY A 52 12.75 -16.28 15.46
CA GLY A 52 13.43 -16.37 14.18
C GLY A 52 13.75 -15.01 13.56
N TRP A 53 13.94 -15.01 12.24
CA TRP A 53 14.29 -13.83 11.48
C TRP A 53 13.04 -13.17 10.91
N PHE A 54 12.70 -11.98 11.42
CA PHE A 54 11.57 -11.21 10.95
C PHE A 54 12.05 -10.03 10.11
N VAL A 55 11.39 -9.81 8.98
CA VAL A 55 11.64 -8.67 8.10
C VAL A 55 10.35 -7.88 7.93
N ASN A 56 10.41 -6.58 8.18
CA ASN A 56 9.32 -5.67 7.86
C ASN A 56 9.65 -4.98 6.53
N VAL A 57 8.88 -5.28 5.51
CA VAL A 57 8.93 -4.65 4.19
C VAL A 57 7.93 -3.51 4.17
N ASP A 58 8.40 -2.27 4.06
CA ASP A 58 7.57 -1.06 4.09
C ASP A 58 7.85 -0.17 2.88
N VAL A 59 6.80 0.24 2.20
CA VAL A 59 6.94 1.08 1.01
C VAL A 59 7.03 2.55 1.39
N ALA A 60 8.18 3.16 1.15
CA ALA A 60 8.40 4.56 1.48
C ALA A 60 7.41 5.48 0.76
N SER A 61 6.59 6.22 1.55
CA SER A 61 5.61 7.18 1.01
C SER A 61 4.64 6.54 0.02
N TYR A 62 4.08 5.40 0.35
CA TYR A 62 3.36 4.53 -0.58
C TYR A 62 2.31 5.25 -1.44
N TYR A 63 1.27 5.84 -0.83
CA TYR A 63 0.22 6.54 -1.58
C TYR A 63 0.75 7.74 -2.38
N PRO A 64 1.64 8.60 -1.84
CA PRO A 64 2.31 9.61 -2.63
C PRO A 64 3.06 9.07 -3.84
N SER A 65 3.78 7.96 -3.69
CA SER A 65 4.49 7.31 -4.79
C SER A 65 3.52 6.83 -5.88
N LEU A 66 2.42 6.16 -5.48
CA LEU A 66 1.38 5.72 -6.42
C LEU A 66 0.75 6.88 -7.19
N MET A 67 0.46 7.98 -6.50
CA MET A 67 -0.11 9.18 -7.15
C MET A 67 0.82 9.77 -8.21
N LEU A 68 2.13 9.72 -7.99
CA LEU A 68 3.12 10.23 -8.95
C LEU A 68 3.38 9.23 -10.09
N VAL A 69 3.72 7.98 -9.77
CA VAL A 69 4.13 6.95 -10.74
C VAL A 69 2.98 6.62 -11.70
N TYR A 70 1.78 6.42 -11.16
CA TYR A 70 0.61 6.05 -11.97
C TYR A 70 -0.25 7.24 -12.40
N LYS A 71 0.17 8.47 -12.07
CA LYS A 71 -0.58 9.70 -12.36
C LYS A 71 -2.00 9.67 -11.77
N TRP A 72 -2.13 9.17 -10.54
CA TRP A 72 -3.40 9.08 -9.81
C TRP A 72 -3.62 10.26 -8.85
N LEU A 73 -2.86 11.34 -8.98
CA LEU A 73 -3.17 12.58 -8.30
C LEU A 73 -4.52 13.13 -8.81
N SER A 74 -5.23 13.87 -7.97
CA SER A 74 -6.49 14.49 -8.36
C SER A 74 -6.36 15.27 -9.68
N ARG A 75 -7.32 15.06 -10.59
CA ARG A 75 -7.44 15.78 -11.86
C ARG A 75 -7.78 17.26 -11.69
N ASN A 76 -8.18 17.65 -10.47
CA ASN A 76 -8.46 19.05 -10.11
C ASN A 76 -7.19 19.81 -9.68
N VAL A 77 -6.04 19.15 -9.60
CA VAL A 77 -4.75 19.82 -9.34
C VAL A 77 -4.24 20.45 -10.62
N HIS A 78 -4.13 21.79 -10.62
CA HIS A 78 -3.70 22.55 -11.79
C HIS A 78 -2.23 22.29 -12.16
N ASP A 79 -1.37 22.14 -11.14
CA ASP A 79 0.07 21.91 -11.34
C ASP A 79 0.56 20.69 -10.52
N PRO A 80 0.52 19.50 -11.11
CA PRO A 80 1.02 18.30 -10.46
C PRO A 80 2.53 18.34 -10.13
N SER A 81 3.31 19.22 -10.79
CA SER A 81 4.74 19.32 -10.54
C SER A 81 5.04 19.79 -9.12
N LYS A 82 4.17 20.61 -8.53
CA LYS A 82 4.29 21.05 -7.14
C LYS A 82 4.20 19.90 -6.14
N TYR A 83 3.33 18.94 -6.41
CA TYR A 83 3.24 17.74 -5.57
C TYR A 83 4.51 16.90 -5.67
N ALA A 84 5.06 16.74 -6.87
CA ALA A 84 6.33 16.04 -7.10
C ALA A 84 7.50 16.76 -6.40
N GLU A 85 7.56 18.10 -6.46
CA GLU A 85 8.56 18.90 -5.76
C GLU A 85 8.52 18.68 -4.24
N ILE A 86 7.33 18.70 -3.63
CA ILE A 86 7.12 18.42 -2.20
C ILE A 86 7.59 16.99 -1.87
N TYR A 87 7.26 16.01 -2.72
CA TYR A 87 7.68 14.63 -2.55
C TYR A 87 9.20 14.47 -2.55
N HIS A 88 9.89 15.02 -3.56
CA HIS A 88 11.34 14.92 -3.66
C HIS A 88 12.05 15.70 -2.54
N THR A 89 11.53 16.88 -2.17
CA THR A 89 12.04 17.63 -1.01
C THR A 89 11.95 16.83 0.27
N ARG A 90 10.81 16.15 0.50
CA ARG A 90 10.67 15.26 1.66
C ARG A 90 11.68 14.13 1.65
N LEU A 91 11.89 13.46 0.52
CA LEU A 91 12.84 12.36 0.44
C LEU A 91 14.27 12.82 0.76
N LYS A 92 14.67 13.98 0.26
CA LYS A 92 15.97 14.60 0.57
C LYS A 92 16.10 14.87 2.08
N LEU A 93 15.14 15.58 2.67
CA LEU A 93 15.13 15.87 4.10
C LEU A 93 15.10 14.61 4.97
N LYS A 94 14.40 13.55 4.53
CA LYS A 94 14.39 12.25 5.23
C LYS A 94 15.76 11.60 5.19
N ALA A 95 16.45 11.61 4.06
CA ALA A 95 17.81 11.06 3.92
C ALA A 95 18.82 11.82 4.81
N GLU A 96 18.66 13.13 4.93
CA GLU A 96 19.45 14.00 5.80
C GLU A 96 19.07 13.89 7.30
N LYS A 97 18.08 13.05 7.65
CA LYS A 97 17.49 12.92 9.00
C LYS A 97 16.96 14.27 9.56
N ASN A 98 16.60 15.18 8.67
CA ASN A 98 16.12 16.51 9.03
C ASN A 98 14.65 16.44 9.51
N PRO A 99 14.33 16.94 10.72
CA PRO A 99 12.97 16.90 11.27
C PRO A 99 11.95 17.67 10.41
N MET A 100 12.39 18.62 9.59
CA MET A 100 11.53 19.34 8.64
C MET A 100 10.87 18.43 7.60
N GLN A 101 11.29 17.18 7.44
CA GLN A 101 10.58 16.20 6.59
C GLN A 101 9.15 15.91 7.07
N GLN A 102 8.82 16.12 8.36
CA GLN A 102 7.50 15.80 8.92
C GLN A 102 6.36 16.68 8.36
N PRO A 103 6.45 18.01 8.30
CA PRO A 103 5.45 18.84 7.61
C PRO A 103 5.16 18.37 6.19
N TYR A 104 6.20 18.06 5.43
CA TYR A 104 6.06 17.54 4.05
C TYR A 104 5.34 16.19 4.01
N LYS A 105 5.62 15.29 4.96
CA LYS A 105 4.92 14.01 5.10
C LYS A 105 3.42 14.24 5.32
N ILE A 106 3.06 15.19 6.18
CA ILE A 106 1.66 15.51 6.48
C ILE A 106 0.95 16.02 5.22
N VAL A 107 1.55 16.95 4.49
CA VAL A 107 0.99 17.49 3.23
C VAL A 107 0.76 16.38 2.21
N LEU A 108 1.76 15.53 1.99
CA LEU A 108 1.67 14.44 1.02
C LEU A 108 0.57 13.43 1.37
N ASN A 109 0.47 13.04 2.64
CA ASN A 109 -0.52 12.04 3.08
C ASN A 109 -1.94 12.65 3.13
N SER A 110 -2.09 13.91 3.56
CA SER A 110 -3.39 14.58 3.62
C SER A 110 -4.00 14.81 2.23
N THR A 111 -3.21 14.86 1.18
CA THR A 111 -3.67 14.94 -0.21
C THR A 111 -4.64 13.81 -0.56
N TYR A 112 -4.34 12.57 -0.15
CA TYR A 112 -5.26 11.44 -0.36
C TYR A 112 -6.62 11.66 0.33
N GLY A 113 -6.60 12.15 1.58
CA GLY A 113 -7.82 12.50 2.32
C GLY A 113 -8.61 13.62 1.64
N ALA A 114 -7.91 14.66 1.15
CA ALA A 114 -8.51 15.76 0.40
C ALA A 114 -9.22 15.30 -0.89
N MET A 115 -8.66 14.29 -1.57
CA MET A 115 -9.28 13.69 -2.76
C MET A 115 -10.58 12.94 -2.46
N LYS A 116 -10.79 12.50 -1.22
CA LYS A 116 -12.02 11.82 -0.75
C LYS A 116 -13.05 12.78 -0.17
N ASP A 117 -12.66 13.97 0.23
CA ASP A 117 -13.54 14.94 0.86
C ASP A 117 -14.30 15.76 -0.20
N LYS A 118 -15.65 15.58 -0.24
CA LYS A 118 -16.52 16.26 -1.20
C LYS A 118 -16.54 17.79 -1.08
N HIS A 119 -16.06 18.34 0.03
CA HIS A 119 -15.97 19.78 0.26
C HIS A 119 -14.61 20.37 -0.08
N ASN A 120 -13.65 19.53 -0.48
CA ASN A 120 -12.31 19.96 -0.84
C ASN A 120 -12.18 20.22 -2.34
N ALA A 121 -11.43 21.25 -2.72
CA ALA A 121 -11.15 21.57 -4.12
C ALA A 121 -10.45 20.43 -4.88
N MET A 122 -9.73 19.56 -4.16
CA MET A 122 -9.05 18.39 -4.73
C MET A 122 -9.96 17.15 -4.80
N TYR A 123 -11.26 17.27 -4.54
CA TYR A 123 -12.18 16.13 -4.56
C TYR A 123 -12.13 15.37 -5.88
N ASP A 124 -11.67 14.15 -5.85
CA ASP A 124 -11.62 13.24 -6.99
C ASP A 124 -11.70 11.78 -6.50
N PRO A 125 -12.90 11.28 -6.16
CA PRO A 125 -13.08 9.96 -5.58
C PRO A 125 -12.61 8.83 -6.52
N ARG A 126 -12.62 9.06 -7.84
CA ARG A 126 -12.12 8.08 -8.81
C ARG A 126 -10.61 7.87 -8.64
N GLN A 127 -9.84 8.96 -8.58
CA GLN A 127 -8.39 8.85 -8.41
C GLN A 127 -8.04 8.37 -6.99
N ALA A 128 -8.77 8.80 -5.97
CA ALA A 128 -8.60 8.27 -4.62
C ALA A 128 -8.83 6.75 -4.55
N ASN A 129 -9.85 6.24 -5.25
CA ASN A 129 -10.09 4.80 -5.34
C ASN A 129 -8.98 4.07 -6.13
N ASN A 130 -8.46 4.67 -7.21
CA ASN A 130 -7.32 4.11 -7.93
C ASN A 130 -6.09 3.95 -7.01
N VAL A 131 -5.79 4.95 -6.19
CA VAL A 131 -4.68 4.87 -5.21
C VAL A 131 -4.93 3.76 -4.20
N CYS A 132 -6.12 3.73 -3.59
CA CYS A 132 -6.45 2.78 -2.53
C CYS A 132 -6.49 1.33 -3.05
N VAL A 133 -7.26 1.09 -4.11
CA VAL A 133 -7.42 -0.26 -4.68
C VAL A 133 -6.13 -0.71 -5.37
N GLY A 134 -5.49 0.16 -6.15
CA GLY A 134 -4.22 -0.13 -6.81
C GLY A 134 -3.12 -0.48 -5.82
N GLY A 135 -3.03 0.26 -4.70
CA GLY A 135 -2.09 -0.05 -3.63
C GLY A 135 -2.35 -1.43 -3.02
N GLN A 136 -3.60 -1.77 -2.68
CA GLN A 136 -3.94 -3.08 -2.14
C GLN A 136 -3.59 -4.22 -3.12
N LEU A 137 -3.86 -4.02 -4.41
CA LEU A 137 -3.56 -5.03 -5.42
C LEU A 137 -2.05 -5.20 -5.65
N LEU A 138 -1.25 -4.15 -5.54
CA LEU A 138 0.21 -4.24 -5.62
C LEU A 138 0.80 -4.98 -4.42
N LEU A 139 0.28 -4.74 -3.20
CA LEU A 139 0.69 -5.51 -2.03
C LEU A 139 0.27 -6.98 -2.13
N LEU A 140 -0.91 -7.25 -2.68
CA LEU A 140 -1.38 -8.61 -2.89
C LEU A 140 -0.51 -9.36 -3.91
N ASP A 141 -0.12 -8.71 -5.00
CA ASP A 141 0.83 -9.24 -5.99
C ASP A 141 2.19 -9.59 -5.35
N LEU A 142 2.67 -8.73 -4.44
CA LEU A 142 3.89 -8.99 -3.68
C LEU A 142 3.70 -10.18 -2.72
N ILE A 143 2.59 -10.27 -2.00
CA ILE A 143 2.29 -11.40 -1.11
C ILE A 143 2.27 -12.72 -1.89
N GLU A 144 1.62 -12.77 -3.07
CA GLU A 144 1.62 -13.97 -3.94
C GLU A 144 3.03 -14.43 -4.32
N ARG A 145 3.95 -13.51 -4.54
CA ARG A 145 5.34 -13.84 -4.87
C ARG A 145 6.15 -14.30 -3.67
N LEU A 146 5.84 -13.77 -2.48
CA LEU A 146 6.57 -14.04 -1.25
C LEU A 146 6.11 -15.31 -0.53
N GLU A 147 4.83 -15.71 -0.65
CA GLU A 147 4.23 -16.78 0.16
C GLU A 147 4.89 -18.15 -0.02
N ASP A 148 5.49 -18.44 -1.18
CA ASP A 148 6.22 -19.66 -1.43
C ASP A 148 7.63 -19.67 -0.79
N HIS A 149 8.14 -18.51 -0.40
CA HIS A 149 9.51 -18.28 0.06
C HIS A 149 9.62 -17.98 1.56
N CYS A 150 8.63 -17.33 2.14
CA CYS A 150 8.61 -16.95 3.54
C CYS A 150 7.21 -17.10 4.16
N GLU A 151 7.12 -17.03 5.48
CA GLU A 151 5.84 -17.01 6.20
C GLU A 151 5.35 -15.56 6.29
N ILE A 152 4.16 -15.29 5.76
CA ILE A 152 3.49 -14.00 5.92
C ILE A 152 2.89 -13.95 7.32
N ILE A 153 3.20 -12.93 8.11
CA ILE A 153 2.69 -12.79 9.49
C ILE A 153 1.60 -11.73 9.58
N GLN A 154 1.85 -10.61 8.90
CA GLN A 154 0.95 -9.47 8.92
C GLN A 154 1.11 -8.66 7.64
N SER A 155 0.03 -8.07 7.16
CA SER A 155 0.06 -7.00 6.18
C SER A 155 -0.69 -5.78 6.68
N ASN A 156 -0.26 -4.63 6.24
CA ASN A 156 -0.89 -3.35 6.51
C ASN A 156 -1.00 -2.60 5.17
N THR A 157 -1.62 -1.44 5.17
CA THR A 157 -1.88 -0.63 3.97
C THR A 157 -0.63 -0.39 3.09
N ASP A 158 0.55 -0.33 3.68
CA ASP A 158 1.82 0.06 3.05
C ASP A 158 3.00 -0.86 3.35
N GLY A 159 2.77 -1.97 4.05
CA GLY A 159 3.85 -2.87 4.43
C GLY A 159 3.41 -4.31 4.75
N ILE A 160 4.39 -5.20 4.79
CA ILE A 160 4.23 -6.63 5.07
C ILE A 160 5.28 -7.05 6.08
N LEU A 161 4.87 -7.74 7.14
CA LEU A 161 5.76 -8.42 8.08
C LEU A 161 5.86 -9.88 7.68
N VAL A 162 7.08 -10.33 7.40
CA VAL A 162 7.36 -11.71 7.05
C VAL A 162 8.35 -12.34 8.01
N LYS A 163 8.31 -13.66 8.12
CA LYS A 163 9.32 -14.45 8.80
C LYS A 163 10.08 -15.30 7.77
N LEU A 164 11.39 -15.13 7.73
CA LEU A 164 12.26 -15.94 6.88
C LEU A 164 12.41 -17.35 7.43
N ARG A 165 12.58 -18.32 6.54
CA ARG A 165 12.90 -19.71 6.92
C ARG A 165 14.35 -19.80 7.40
N ARG A 166 15.26 -19.06 6.76
CA ARG A 166 16.68 -18.95 7.08
C ARG A 166 17.15 -17.52 6.89
N TYR A 167 18.23 -17.13 7.54
CA TYR A 167 18.81 -15.80 7.40
C TYR A 167 19.26 -15.50 5.96
N GLU A 168 19.81 -16.51 5.28
CA GLU A 168 20.30 -16.41 3.91
C GLU A 168 19.19 -16.10 2.90
N ASP A 169 17.94 -16.33 3.24
CA ASP A 169 16.80 -16.04 2.37
C ASP A 169 16.52 -14.52 2.27
N PHE A 170 17.26 -13.69 3.01
CA PHE A 170 17.10 -12.23 3.00
C PHE A 170 17.41 -11.61 1.63
N GLU A 171 18.50 -12.04 0.96
CA GLU A 171 18.88 -11.52 -0.36
C GLU A 171 17.79 -11.81 -1.40
N MET A 172 17.26 -13.03 -1.40
CA MET A 172 16.15 -13.42 -2.28
C MET A 172 14.90 -12.58 -2.01
N LEU A 173 14.57 -12.32 -0.72
CA LEU A 173 13.44 -11.48 -0.34
C LEU A 173 13.63 -10.04 -0.87
N ASP A 174 14.83 -9.48 -0.72
CA ASP A 174 15.14 -8.12 -1.19
C ASP A 174 15.00 -8.03 -2.71
N ASP A 175 15.54 -8.98 -3.45
CA ASP A 175 15.39 -9.04 -4.92
C ASP A 175 13.93 -9.08 -5.35
N LEU A 176 13.10 -9.94 -4.73
CA LEU A 176 11.66 -10.02 -5.05
C LEU A 176 10.89 -8.74 -4.73
N CYS A 177 11.35 -7.94 -3.78
CA CYS A 177 10.75 -6.65 -3.45
C CYS A 177 11.11 -5.55 -4.45
N TRP A 178 12.20 -5.71 -5.22
CA TRP A 178 12.64 -4.74 -6.22
C TRP A 178 12.11 -5.02 -7.64
N GLU A 179 11.62 -6.21 -7.93
CA GLU A 179 10.95 -6.57 -9.19
C GLU A 179 9.55 -5.94 -9.34
#